data_01aadff5fd50a675d76ca5db1ed2fa56
#
_entry.id   01aadff5fd50a675d76ca5db1ed2fa56
#
_cell.length_a   1.000
_cell.length_b   1.000
_cell.length_c   1.000
_cell.angle_alpha   90.00
_cell.angle_beta   90.00
_cell.angle_gamma   90.00
#
_symmetry.space_group_name_H-M   'P 1'
#
loop_
_entity.id
_entity.type
_entity.pdbx_description
1 polymer ?
#
loop_
_entity_poly.entity_id
_entity_poly.type
_entity_poly.pdbx_seq_one_letter_code
_entity_poly.pdbx_strand_id
1 'polypeptide(L)'
;MCIRDRTIIGCEINKKVFEQAKVNISLAGLENYIELKNNDYLELKLKCTPGIILCNPPYGKKLGDKNELICLYEEMGIFLKNNFSGWEFWLLSGNPKLTKYLKMKSSLKIPVSNGGIDCRWIKYLIR
;
A
#
# COMPACT_ATOMS: atom_id res chain seq x y z
N MET A 1 7.44 -19.08 -16.96
CA MET A 1 7.60 -17.80 -16.22
C MET A 1 8.32 -18.07 -14.89
N CYS A 2 9.51 -17.59 -14.76
CA CYS A 2 10.34 -17.90 -13.60
C CYS A 2 9.98 -16.95 -12.46
N ILE A 3 9.62 -17.51 -11.29
CA ILE A 3 9.35 -16.73 -10.07
C ILE A 3 10.56 -15.88 -9.66
N ARG A 4 11.74 -16.25 -10.13
CA ARG A 4 13.02 -15.57 -9.87
C ARG A 4 13.08 -14.12 -10.38
N ASP A 5 12.24 -13.77 -11.36
CA ASP A 5 12.27 -12.45 -12.00
C ASP A 5 11.32 -11.46 -11.32
N ARG A 6 10.64 -11.87 -10.25
CA ARG A 6 9.70 -11.02 -9.53
C ARG A 6 10.28 -10.63 -8.18
N THR A 7 10.39 -9.34 -7.95
CA THR A 7 10.82 -8.80 -6.67
C THR A 7 9.59 -8.30 -5.92
N ILE A 8 9.47 -8.72 -4.66
CA ILE A 8 8.46 -8.19 -3.75
C ILE A 8 9.17 -7.25 -2.80
N ILE A 9 8.72 -5.99 -2.77
CA ILE A 9 9.33 -4.95 -1.93
C ILE A 9 8.32 -4.50 -0.90
N GLY A 10 8.70 -4.50 0.37
CA GLY A 10 7.91 -3.97 1.46
C GLY A 10 8.58 -2.75 2.07
N CYS A 11 7.77 -1.76 2.45
CA CYS A 11 8.21 -0.58 3.18
C CYS A 11 7.51 -0.48 4.51
N GLU A 12 8.26 -0.26 5.58
CA GLU A 12 7.73 -0.03 6.91
C GLU A 12 8.53 1.08 7.58
N ILE A 13 7.84 2.12 8.02
CA ILE A 13 8.48 3.28 8.66
C ILE A 13 8.83 3.01 10.12
N ASN A 14 8.02 2.22 10.83
CA ASN A 14 8.24 1.90 12.24
C ASN A 14 9.29 0.82 12.39
N LYS A 15 10.40 1.15 13.06
CA LYS A 15 11.55 0.24 13.22
C LYS A 15 11.18 -1.07 13.92
N LYS A 16 10.35 -1.00 14.96
CA LYS A 16 9.93 -2.21 15.69
C LYS A 16 9.09 -3.14 14.82
N VAL A 17 8.15 -2.57 14.08
CA VAL A 17 7.30 -3.33 13.15
C VAL A 17 8.15 -3.89 12.01
N PHE A 18 9.09 -3.11 11.52
CA PHE A 18 10.06 -3.56 10.50
C PHE A 18 10.85 -4.78 10.97
N GLU A 19 11.38 -4.75 12.20
CA GLU A 19 12.14 -5.87 12.74
C GLU A 19 11.27 -7.13 12.92
N GLN A 20 10.02 -6.96 13.36
CA GLN A 20 9.07 -8.07 13.48
C GLN A 20 8.74 -8.67 12.11
N ALA A 21 8.51 -7.82 11.12
CA ALA A 21 8.24 -8.27 9.75
C ALA A 21 9.43 -9.04 9.17
N LYS A 22 10.64 -8.56 9.46
CA LYS A 22 11.87 -9.22 9.03
C LYS A 22 12.01 -10.62 9.62
N VAL A 23 11.70 -10.77 10.90
CA VAL A 23 11.69 -12.08 11.57
C VAL A 23 10.64 -13.00 10.93
N ASN A 24 9.44 -12.49 10.70
CA ASN A 24 8.37 -13.27 10.08
C ASN A 24 8.73 -13.74 8.67
N ILE A 25 9.38 -12.90 7.88
CA ILE A 25 9.85 -13.25 6.54
C ILE A 25 10.89 -14.38 6.63
N SER A 26 11.82 -14.29 7.57
CA SER A 26 12.84 -15.30 7.79
C SER A 26 12.23 -16.64 8.23
N LEU A 27 11.30 -16.60 9.19
CA LEU A 27 10.60 -17.80 9.66
C LEU A 27 9.79 -18.48 8.55
N ALA A 28 9.27 -17.70 7.60
CA ALA A 28 8.54 -18.22 6.46
C ALA A 28 9.46 -18.72 5.33
N GLY A 29 10.78 -18.53 5.45
CA GLY A 29 11.75 -18.93 4.42
C GLY A 29 11.67 -18.07 3.17
N LEU A 30 11.24 -16.82 3.28
CA LEU A 30 10.99 -15.94 2.14
C LEU A 30 12.01 -14.80 1.98
N GLU A 31 13.12 -14.84 2.72
CA GLU A 31 14.11 -13.76 2.68
C GLU A 31 14.76 -13.54 1.32
N ASN A 32 14.77 -14.56 0.47
CA ASN A 32 15.31 -14.44 -0.89
C ASN A 32 14.29 -13.87 -1.90
N TYR A 33 13.03 -13.71 -1.48
CA TYR A 33 11.94 -13.26 -2.37
C TYR A 33 11.40 -11.88 -2.00
N ILE A 34 11.60 -11.46 -0.74
CA ILE A 34 11.06 -10.20 -0.23
C ILE A 34 12.20 -9.31 0.24
N GLU A 35 12.30 -8.13 -0.35
CA GLU A 35 13.19 -7.07 0.10
C GLU A 35 12.39 -6.12 0.98
N LEU A 36 12.76 -6.03 2.27
CA LEU A 36 12.08 -5.16 3.21
C LEU A 36 12.93 -3.93 3.50
N LYS A 37 12.32 -2.74 3.43
CA LYS A 37 12.98 -1.47 3.65
C LYS A 37 12.37 -0.74 4.85
N ASN A 38 13.23 -0.23 5.74
CA ASN A 38 12.80 0.59 6.87
C ASN A 38 12.81 2.07 6.46
N ASN A 39 11.85 2.46 5.65
CA ASN A 39 11.73 3.81 5.11
C ASN A 39 10.27 4.24 5.09
N ASP A 40 10.06 5.55 5.02
CA ASP A 40 8.77 6.09 4.60
C ASP A 40 8.55 5.72 3.13
N TYR A 41 7.35 5.25 2.79
CA TYR A 41 7.04 4.89 1.40
C TYR A 41 7.22 6.07 0.43
N LEU A 42 7.09 7.31 0.91
CA LEU A 42 7.30 8.52 0.11
C LEU A 42 8.74 8.67 -0.39
N GLU A 43 9.68 7.98 0.24
CA GLU A 43 11.10 7.97 -0.16
C GLU A 43 11.43 6.85 -1.14
N LEU A 44 10.46 5.99 -1.43
CA LEU A 44 10.65 4.84 -2.30
C LEU A 44 10.83 5.27 -3.75
N LYS A 45 11.96 4.90 -4.35
CA LYS A 45 12.25 5.15 -5.76
C LYS A 45 12.54 3.83 -6.44
N LEU A 46 11.66 3.43 -7.36
CA LEU A 46 11.80 2.20 -8.11
C LEU A 46 11.98 2.51 -9.59
N LYS A 47 13.06 1.98 -10.16
CA LYS A 47 13.31 2.05 -11.61
C LYS A 47 13.06 0.66 -12.19
N CYS A 48 11.81 0.34 -12.43
CA CYS A 48 11.44 -0.95 -12.99
C CYS A 48 10.19 -0.83 -13.84
N THR A 49 9.86 -1.90 -14.55
CA THR A 49 8.61 -1.97 -15.31
C THR A 49 7.41 -1.85 -14.37
N PRO A 50 6.29 -1.29 -14.83
CA PRO A 50 5.10 -1.18 -14.02
C PRO A 50 4.65 -2.49 -13.40
N GLY A 51 4.19 -2.44 -12.16
CA GLY A 51 3.76 -3.58 -11.39
C GLY A 51 2.50 -3.29 -10.59
N ILE A 52 2.40 -3.92 -9.42
CA ILE A 52 1.23 -3.82 -8.55
C ILE A 52 1.67 -3.30 -7.18
N ILE A 53 0.92 -2.34 -6.65
CA ILE A 53 1.10 -1.82 -5.31
C ILE A 53 -0.10 -2.24 -4.46
N LEU A 54 0.16 -2.83 -3.30
CA LEU A 54 -0.88 -3.19 -2.33
C LEU A 54 -0.71 -2.34 -1.08
N CYS A 55 -1.80 -1.78 -0.58
CA CYS A 55 -1.78 -0.94 0.60
C CYS A 55 -3.00 -1.18 1.49
N ASN A 56 -2.76 -1.23 2.79
CA ASN A 56 -3.80 -1.27 3.81
C ASN A 56 -3.57 -0.09 4.77
N PRO A 57 -3.95 1.13 4.37
CA PRO A 57 -3.70 2.31 5.20
C PRO A 57 -4.68 2.40 6.36
N PRO A 58 -4.38 3.23 7.37
CA PRO A 58 -5.34 3.49 8.44
C PRO A 58 -6.61 4.15 7.89
N TYR A 59 -7.77 3.77 8.42
CA TYR A 59 -9.06 4.31 7.98
C TYR A 59 -9.91 4.85 9.13
N GLY A 60 -9.29 5.19 10.25
CA GLY A 60 -9.88 6.15 11.17
C GLY A 60 -10.55 5.65 12.45
N LYS A 61 -10.46 4.36 12.79
CA LYS A 61 -11.05 3.91 14.07
C LYS A 61 -10.13 4.03 15.28
N LYS A 62 -8.82 4.15 15.09
CA LYS A 62 -7.85 4.15 16.20
C LYS A 62 -6.71 5.15 16.10
N LEU A 63 -6.60 5.88 15.02
CA LEU A 63 -5.44 6.73 14.79
C LEU A 63 -5.85 8.08 14.25
N GLY A 64 -5.58 9.08 15.06
CA GLY A 64 -5.43 10.43 14.58
C GLY A 64 -6.70 11.19 14.27
N ASP A 65 -6.48 12.45 14.10
CA ASP A 65 -7.43 13.43 13.64
C ASP A 65 -7.86 13.09 12.20
N LYS A 66 -9.12 13.31 11.90
CA LYS A 66 -9.68 13.18 10.56
C LYS A 66 -8.86 13.96 9.52
N ASN A 67 -8.36 15.14 9.90
CA ASN A 67 -7.56 15.99 9.01
C ASN A 67 -6.21 15.36 8.65
N GLU A 68 -5.58 14.64 9.59
CA GLU A 68 -4.33 13.94 9.33
C GLU A 68 -4.51 12.81 8.32
N LEU A 69 -5.64 12.08 8.43
CA LEU A 69 -5.96 11.02 7.48
C LEU A 69 -6.23 11.57 6.08
N ILE A 70 -6.94 12.70 6.00
CA ILE A 70 -7.19 13.37 4.72
C ILE A 70 -5.86 13.76 4.06
N CYS A 71 -4.95 14.37 4.82
CA CYS A 71 -3.62 14.73 4.33
C CYS A 71 -2.85 13.50 3.86
N LEU A 72 -2.90 12.41 4.60
CA LEU A 72 -2.25 11.16 4.23
C LEU A 72 -2.72 10.65 2.87
N TYR A 73 -4.04 10.64 2.64
CA TYR A 73 -4.61 10.17 1.38
C TYR A 73 -4.30 11.11 0.22
N GLU A 74 -4.31 12.43 0.46
CA GLU A 74 -3.93 13.41 -0.55
C GLU A 74 -2.46 13.26 -0.96
N GLU A 75 -1.56 13.16 0.00
CA GLU A 75 -0.12 12.94 -0.25
C GLU A 75 0.12 11.64 -0.99
N MET A 76 -0.56 10.59 -0.58
CA MET A 76 -0.46 9.27 -1.23
C MET A 76 -0.87 9.37 -2.70
N GLY A 77 -1.99 10.02 -2.98
CA GLY A 77 -2.47 10.20 -4.35
C GLY A 77 -1.49 10.96 -5.23
N ILE A 78 -0.92 12.04 -4.71
CA ILE A 78 0.07 12.86 -5.43
C ILE A 78 1.33 12.03 -5.68
N PHE A 79 1.84 11.35 -4.67
CA PHE A 79 3.03 10.53 -4.77
C PHE A 79 2.88 9.42 -5.82
N LEU A 80 1.76 8.72 -5.80
CA LEU A 80 1.50 7.63 -6.73
C LEU A 80 1.43 8.13 -8.17
N LYS A 81 0.72 9.24 -8.41
CA LYS A 81 0.62 9.81 -9.76
C LYS A 81 1.96 10.30 -10.30
N ASN A 82 2.79 10.84 -9.44
CA ASN A 82 4.08 11.39 -9.85
C ASN A 82 5.16 10.32 -10.08
N ASN A 83 5.07 9.18 -9.42
CA ASN A 83 6.16 8.20 -9.39
C ASN A 83 5.78 6.83 -9.94
N PHE A 84 4.50 6.49 -10.05
CA PHE A 84 4.05 5.14 -10.39
C PHE A 84 3.01 5.13 -11.51
N SER A 85 3.14 6.04 -12.47
CA SER A 85 2.29 6.03 -13.66
C SER A 85 2.39 4.69 -14.39
N GLY A 86 1.26 4.12 -14.76
CA GLY A 86 1.18 2.82 -15.41
C GLY A 86 1.04 1.63 -14.47
N TRP A 87 1.22 1.84 -13.17
CA TRP A 87 1.07 0.79 -12.17
C TRP A 87 -0.40 0.58 -11.79
N GLU A 88 -0.71 -0.61 -11.25
CA GLU A 88 -1.98 -0.87 -10.57
C GLU A 88 -1.80 -0.60 -9.09
N PHE A 89 -2.74 0.12 -8.50
CA PHE A 89 -2.77 0.37 -7.06
C PHE A 89 -4.02 -0.27 -6.47
N TRP A 90 -3.82 -1.16 -5.50
CA TRP A 90 -4.88 -1.84 -4.79
C TRP A 90 -4.91 -1.37 -3.35
N LEU A 91 -6.04 -0.82 -2.94
CA LEU A 91 -6.25 -0.26 -1.61
C LEU A 91 -7.32 -1.04 -0.87
N LEU A 92 -7.01 -1.46 0.35
CA LEU A 92 -8.04 -1.99 1.25
C LEU A 92 -8.65 -0.81 2.02
N SER A 93 -9.90 -0.49 1.73
CA SER A 93 -10.58 0.65 2.34
C SER A 93 -11.70 0.24 3.26
N GLY A 94 -11.62 0.69 4.52
CA GLY A 94 -12.71 0.57 5.50
C GLY A 94 -13.52 1.87 5.63
N ASN A 95 -13.17 2.92 4.90
CA ASN A 95 -13.85 4.20 4.94
C ASN A 95 -13.96 4.82 3.55
N PRO A 96 -15.12 4.74 2.90
CA PRO A 96 -15.29 5.25 1.54
C PRO A 96 -15.16 6.77 1.43
N LYS A 97 -15.29 7.49 2.54
CA LYS A 97 -15.17 8.97 2.54
C LYS A 97 -13.72 9.42 2.36
N LEU A 98 -12.75 8.60 2.71
CA LEU A 98 -11.33 8.94 2.58
C LEU A 98 -10.78 8.71 1.17
N THR A 99 -11.30 7.75 0.44
CA THR A 99 -10.76 7.37 -0.86
C THR A 99 -10.89 8.47 -1.92
N LYS A 100 -11.87 9.36 -1.78
CA LYS A 100 -12.02 10.49 -2.71
C LYS A 100 -10.82 11.43 -2.70
N TYR A 101 -10.07 11.48 -1.60
CA TYR A 101 -8.91 12.36 -1.48
C TYR A 101 -7.69 11.87 -2.26
N LEU A 102 -7.69 10.62 -2.70
CA LEU A 102 -6.69 10.11 -3.64
C LEU A 102 -6.78 10.79 -5.00
N LYS A 103 -7.96 11.31 -5.36
CA LYS A 103 -8.24 11.96 -6.64
C LYS A 103 -7.89 11.08 -7.83
N MET A 104 -8.21 9.79 -7.71
CA MET A 104 -8.06 8.80 -8.77
C MET A 104 -9.39 8.09 -8.97
N LYS A 105 -9.64 7.72 -10.22
CA LYS A 105 -10.85 6.97 -10.57
C LYS A 105 -10.61 5.48 -10.37
N SER A 106 -11.45 4.83 -9.57
CA SER A 106 -11.38 3.39 -9.39
C SER A 106 -11.86 2.64 -10.62
N SER A 107 -11.20 1.52 -10.94
CA SER A 107 -11.61 0.65 -12.04
C SER A 107 -12.37 -0.59 -11.55
N LEU A 108 -12.18 -0.97 -10.28
CA LEU A 108 -12.82 -2.14 -9.70
C LEU A 108 -12.97 -1.95 -8.19
N LYS A 109 -14.08 -2.43 -7.64
CA LYS A 109 -14.33 -2.47 -6.18
C LYS A 109 -14.85 -3.84 -5.80
N ILE A 110 -14.18 -4.51 -4.87
CA ILE A 110 -14.55 -5.83 -4.40
C ILE A 110 -14.90 -5.74 -2.92
N PRO A 111 -16.16 -6.01 -2.51
CA PRO A 111 -16.51 -6.02 -1.09
C PRO A 111 -15.85 -7.18 -0.38
N VAL A 112 -15.29 -6.90 0.81
CA VAL A 112 -14.65 -7.90 1.67
C VAL A 112 -14.95 -7.57 3.13
N SER A 113 -14.84 -8.54 4.02
CA SER A 113 -14.93 -8.33 5.46
C SER A 113 -13.55 -8.48 6.07
N ASN A 114 -13.15 -7.50 6.88
CA ASN A 114 -11.87 -7.53 7.58
C ASN A 114 -12.11 -7.36 9.08
N GLY A 115 -12.08 -8.48 9.82
CA GLY A 115 -12.32 -8.45 11.25
C GLY A 115 -13.69 -7.92 11.64
N GLY A 116 -14.74 -8.22 10.87
CA GLY A 116 -16.10 -7.74 11.11
C GLY A 116 -16.38 -6.34 10.58
N ILE A 117 -15.39 -5.71 9.93
CA ILE A 117 -15.53 -4.40 9.31
C ILE A 117 -15.80 -4.59 7.83
N ASP A 118 -16.85 -3.92 7.31
CA ASP A 118 -17.12 -3.91 5.88
C ASP A 118 -16.06 -3.07 5.16
N CYS A 119 -15.25 -3.74 4.36
CA CYS A 119 -14.18 -3.12 3.59
C CYS A 119 -14.38 -3.36 2.11
N ARG A 120 -13.55 -2.71 1.32
CA ARG A 120 -13.50 -2.93 -0.13
C ARG A 120 -12.05 -2.96 -0.60
N TRP A 121 -11.71 -3.93 -1.41
CA TRP A 121 -10.51 -3.85 -2.24
C TRP A 121 -10.83 -3.01 -3.46
N ILE A 122 -10.11 -1.91 -3.61
CA ILE A 122 -10.34 -0.96 -4.69
C ILE A 122 -9.11 -0.94 -5.58
N LYS A 123 -9.32 -1.16 -6.87
CA LYS A 123 -8.25 -1.10 -7.87
C LYS A 123 -8.27 0.24 -8.56
N TYR A 124 -7.09 0.84 -8.68
CA TYR A 124 -6.84 2.06 -9.44
C TYR A 124 -5.77 1.79 -10.48
N LEU A 125 -5.98 2.30 -11.69
CA LEU A 125 -4.92 2.35 -12.71
C LEU A 125 -4.29 3.74 -12.61
N ILE A 126 -3.02 3.78 -12.24
CA ILE A 126 -2.31 5.05 -12.04
C ILE A 126 -1.91 5.63 -13.38
N ARG A 127 -2.40 6.83 -13.67
CA ARG A 127 -2.15 7.51 -14.93
C ARG A 127 -1.26 8.74 -14.77
#